data_70a852cab3717cf324dafb8a063a74fa
#
_entry.id   70a852cab3717cf324dafb8a063a74fa
#
_cell.length_a   1.000
_cell.length_b   1.000
_cell.length_c   1.000
_cell.angle_alpha   90.00
_cell.angle_beta   90.00
_cell.angle_gamma   90.00
#
_symmetry.space_group_name_H-M   'P 1'
#
loop_
_entity.id
_entity.type
_entity.pdbx_description
1 polymer ?
#
loop_
_entity_poly.entity_id
_entity_poly.type
_entity_poly.pdbx_seq_one_letter_code
_entity_poly.pdbx_strand_id
1 'polypeptide(L)'
;VADDGRRTRVGLIDDDALVRTGLAMILGADPGIDVVGEGADGADAVPMVHKHRPDVLLMDVRMPTMDGIAATRAVMEQPNAPRIIMLTTFDLDEYVFEALEAGASGFLLKDTPPQDLLRAVRVVADGEAML
;
A
#
# COMPACT_ATOMS: atom_id res chain seq x y z
N VAL A 1 -13.23 -13.75 -9.87
CA VAL A 1 -14.17 -12.74 -9.45
C VAL A 1 -14.96 -12.23 -10.63
N ALA A 2 -16.22 -12.31 -10.51
CA ALA A 2 -17.05 -11.63 -11.46
C ALA A 2 -16.70 -10.14 -11.39
N ASP A 3 -16.36 -9.60 -12.53
CA ASP A 3 -16.16 -8.17 -12.62
C ASP A 3 -17.52 -7.50 -12.56
N ASP A 4 -17.85 -6.96 -11.41
CA ASP A 4 -19.11 -6.27 -11.20
C ASP A 4 -18.98 -4.76 -11.46
N GLY A 5 -17.89 -4.35 -12.14
CA GLY A 5 -17.63 -2.96 -12.42
C GLY A 5 -16.97 -2.23 -11.27
N ARG A 6 -16.69 -2.92 -10.18
CA ARG A 6 -16.06 -2.33 -9.01
C ARG A 6 -14.56 -2.26 -9.20
N ARG A 7 -14.00 -1.11 -8.91
CA ARG A 7 -12.54 -0.90 -8.94
C ARG A 7 -11.92 -1.20 -7.60
N THR A 8 -10.67 -1.64 -7.64
CA THR A 8 -9.85 -1.76 -6.43
C THR A 8 -9.41 -0.35 -6.01
N ARG A 9 -9.74 0.02 -4.79
CA ARG A 9 -9.44 1.34 -4.24
C ARG A 9 -8.09 1.30 -3.54
N VAL A 10 -7.15 2.13 -3.97
CA VAL A 10 -5.77 2.10 -3.47
C VAL A 10 -5.38 3.44 -2.88
N GLY A 11 -4.78 3.41 -1.70
CA GLY A 11 -4.14 4.57 -1.11
C GLY A 11 -2.63 4.47 -1.24
N LEU A 12 -1.95 5.59 -1.41
CA LEU A 12 -0.49 5.66 -1.53
C LEU A 12 0.07 6.52 -0.41
N ILE A 13 1.07 6.00 0.30
CA ILE A 13 1.77 6.77 1.33
C ILE A 13 3.26 6.63 1.14
N ASP A 14 3.91 7.73 0.79
CA ASP A 14 5.35 7.78 0.53
C ASP A 14 5.81 9.23 0.69
N ASP A 15 6.88 9.46 1.43
CA ASP A 15 7.38 10.81 1.68
C ASP A 15 8.10 11.41 0.46
N ASP A 16 8.46 10.60 -0.52
CA ASP A 16 9.05 11.07 -1.77
C ASP A 16 7.95 11.36 -2.79
N ALA A 17 7.70 12.64 -3.02
CA ALA A 17 6.62 13.07 -3.93
C ALA A 17 6.82 12.55 -5.35
N LEU A 18 8.06 12.45 -5.82
CA LEU A 18 8.34 11.97 -7.18
C LEU A 18 7.99 10.48 -7.31
N VAL A 19 8.39 9.68 -6.32
CA VAL A 19 8.04 8.26 -6.29
C VAL A 19 6.53 8.10 -6.23
N ARG A 20 5.87 8.86 -5.36
CA ARG A 20 4.42 8.80 -5.20
C ARG A 20 3.69 9.13 -6.50
N THR A 21 4.14 10.17 -7.20
CA THR A 21 3.57 10.55 -8.51
C THR A 21 3.73 9.42 -9.52
N GLY A 22 4.91 8.81 -9.57
CA GLY A 22 5.16 7.69 -10.49
C GLY A 22 4.27 6.50 -10.20
N LEU A 23 4.12 6.15 -8.93
CA LEU A 23 3.24 5.04 -8.53
C LEU A 23 1.79 5.33 -8.88
N ALA A 24 1.34 6.57 -8.65
CA ALA A 24 -0.03 6.97 -8.98
C ALA A 24 -0.29 6.84 -10.48
N MET A 25 0.68 7.19 -11.32
CA MET A 25 0.54 7.05 -12.77
C MET A 25 0.44 5.59 -13.19
N ILE A 26 1.28 4.73 -12.63
CA ILE A 26 1.25 3.30 -12.93
C ILE A 26 -0.11 2.70 -12.55
N LEU A 27 -0.56 2.97 -11.34
CA LEU A 27 -1.83 2.43 -10.85
C LEU A 27 -3.01 3.00 -11.62
N GLY A 28 -2.98 4.30 -11.88
CA GLY A 28 -4.07 4.98 -12.60
C GLY A 28 -4.23 4.55 -14.05
N ALA A 29 -3.20 3.94 -14.63
CA ALA A 29 -3.28 3.40 -15.99
C ALA A 29 -4.08 2.09 -16.06
N ASP A 30 -4.29 1.43 -14.92
CA ASP A 30 -5.09 0.19 -14.89
C ASP A 30 -6.56 0.55 -14.68
N PRO A 31 -7.45 0.20 -15.62
CA PRO A 31 -8.87 0.57 -15.50
C PRO A 31 -9.57 -0.09 -14.32
N GLY A 32 -8.98 -1.12 -13.74
CA GLY A 32 -9.54 -1.79 -12.55
C GLY A 32 -9.10 -1.20 -11.23
N ILE A 33 -8.25 -0.16 -11.26
CA ILE A 33 -7.69 0.43 -10.05
C ILE A 33 -8.04 1.92 -9.97
N ASP A 34 -8.39 2.36 -8.77
CA ASP A 34 -8.71 3.76 -8.49
C ASP A 34 -7.83 4.23 -7.33
N VAL A 35 -6.97 5.21 -7.58
CA VAL A 35 -6.15 5.81 -6.53
C VAL A 35 -7.00 6.82 -5.78
N VAL A 36 -7.37 6.50 -4.56
CA VAL A 36 -8.36 7.27 -3.80
C VAL A 36 -7.76 8.26 -2.81
N GLY A 37 -6.49 8.14 -2.53
CA GLY A 37 -5.84 9.06 -1.61
C GLY A 37 -4.33 8.94 -1.65
N GLU A 38 -3.65 10.02 -1.28
CA GLU A 38 -2.20 10.05 -1.18
C GLU A 38 -1.79 10.74 0.12
N GLY A 39 -0.72 10.27 0.72
CA GLY A 39 -0.15 10.83 1.92
C GLY A 39 1.36 10.82 1.86
N ALA A 40 1.99 11.64 2.66
CA ALA A 40 3.44 11.81 2.66
C ALA A 40 4.12 11.23 3.90
N ASP A 41 3.37 10.72 4.85
CA ASP A 41 3.91 10.19 6.10
C ASP A 41 3.01 9.10 6.66
N GLY A 42 3.58 8.24 7.53
CA GLY A 42 2.80 7.20 8.19
C GLY A 42 1.67 7.75 9.04
N ALA A 43 1.84 8.97 9.57
CA ALA A 43 0.78 9.63 10.34
C ALA A 43 -0.48 9.91 9.51
N ASP A 44 -0.38 9.90 8.17
CA ASP A 44 -1.51 10.09 7.29
C ASP A 44 -2.34 8.82 7.06
N ALA A 45 -1.83 7.66 7.48
CA ALA A 45 -2.44 6.38 7.14
C ALA A 45 -3.82 6.19 7.77
N VAL A 46 -3.93 6.35 9.09
CA VAL A 46 -5.21 6.16 9.78
C VAL A 46 -6.26 7.17 9.30
N PRO A 47 -5.94 8.48 9.19
CA PRO A 47 -6.91 9.43 8.63
C PRO A 47 -7.36 9.07 7.20
N MET A 48 -6.43 8.59 6.36
CA MET A 48 -6.76 8.19 5.00
C MET A 48 -7.72 7.00 4.98
N VAL A 49 -7.48 6.01 5.84
CA VAL A 49 -8.36 4.85 5.95
C VAL A 49 -9.77 5.27 6.34
N HIS A 50 -9.90 6.18 7.28
CA HIS A 50 -11.20 6.68 7.73
C HIS A 50 -11.92 7.46 6.64
N LYS A 51 -11.18 8.30 5.92
CA LYS A 51 -11.77 9.19 4.92
C LYS A 51 -12.08 8.50 3.61
N HIS A 52 -11.16 7.69 3.12
CA HIS A 52 -11.23 7.14 1.76
C HIS A 52 -11.53 5.65 1.70
N ARG A 53 -11.36 4.93 2.77
CA ARG A 53 -11.64 3.48 2.87
C ARG A 53 -11.04 2.69 1.72
N PRO A 54 -9.71 2.74 1.55
CA PRO A 54 -9.06 1.97 0.49
C PRO A 54 -9.17 0.47 0.76
N ASP A 55 -9.10 -0.31 -0.31
CA ASP A 55 -8.99 -1.77 -0.20
C ASP A 55 -7.55 -2.17 0.09
N VAL A 56 -6.60 -1.44 -0.48
CA VAL A 56 -5.16 -1.68 -0.35
C VAL A 56 -4.43 -0.38 -0.09
N LEU A 57 -3.51 -0.38 0.87
CA LEU A 57 -2.55 0.71 1.06
C LEU A 57 -1.19 0.26 0.56
N LEU A 58 -0.58 1.05 -0.33
CA LEU A 58 0.84 0.93 -0.65
C LEU A 58 1.57 1.95 0.21
N MET A 59 2.51 1.50 1.02
CA MET A 59 3.13 2.35 2.02
C MET A 59 4.63 2.12 2.11
N ASP A 60 5.39 3.21 2.05
CA ASP A 60 6.82 3.21 2.26
C ASP A 60 7.15 2.78 3.69
N VAL A 61 8.25 2.06 3.87
CA VAL A 61 8.71 1.66 5.19
C VAL A 61 9.25 2.86 5.97
N ARG A 62 10.07 3.68 5.34
CA ARG A 62 10.75 4.78 6.04
C ARG A 62 10.12 6.12 5.74
N MET A 63 9.64 6.78 6.77
CA MET A 63 9.05 8.11 6.69
C MET A 63 9.40 8.90 7.95
N PRO A 64 9.45 10.25 7.88
CA PRO A 64 10.07 11.05 8.96
C PRO A 64 9.38 10.99 10.32
N THR A 65 8.07 11.15 10.37
CA THR A 65 7.37 11.28 11.65
C THR A 65 6.92 9.92 12.18
N MET A 66 6.26 9.15 11.34
CA MET A 66 5.82 7.80 11.70
C MET A 66 6.19 6.88 10.54
N ASP A 67 6.98 5.84 10.81
CA ASP A 67 7.36 4.92 9.74
C ASP A 67 6.20 4.02 9.34
N GLY A 68 6.40 3.31 8.21
CA GLY A 68 5.35 2.48 7.65
C GLY A 68 4.98 1.28 8.50
N ILE A 69 5.91 0.75 9.27
CA ILE A 69 5.63 -0.41 10.14
C ILE A 69 4.76 0.02 11.31
N ALA A 70 5.09 1.14 11.94
CA ALA A 70 4.27 1.70 13.01
C ALA A 70 2.89 2.07 12.50
N ALA A 71 2.82 2.67 11.29
CA ALA A 71 1.55 3.01 10.66
C ALA A 71 0.71 1.76 10.36
N THR A 72 1.36 0.68 9.91
CA THR A 72 0.67 -0.58 9.67
C THR A 72 0.01 -1.11 10.94
N ARG A 73 0.74 -1.08 12.07
CA ARG A 73 0.15 -1.52 13.34
C ARG A 73 -1.08 -0.70 13.70
N ALA A 74 -0.98 0.62 13.54
CA ALA A 74 -2.10 1.52 13.85
C ALA A 74 -3.29 1.27 12.95
N VAL A 75 -3.07 1.09 11.65
CA VAL A 75 -4.13 0.81 10.69
C VAL A 75 -4.80 -0.51 10.98
N MET A 76 -4.03 -1.55 11.32
CA MET A 76 -4.60 -2.87 11.58
C MET A 76 -5.45 -2.94 12.83
N GLU A 77 -5.35 -1.94 13.70
CA GLU A 77 -6.23 -1.81 14.87
C GLU A 77 -7.60 -1.21 14.50
N GLN A 78 -7.73 -0.66 13.31
CA GLN A 78 -8.98 -0.01 12.88
C GLN A 78 -9.98 -1.04 12.38
N PRO A 79 -11.30 -0.79 12.57
CA PRO A 79 -12.31 -1.65 11.98
C PRO A 79 -12.24 -1.57 10.46
N ASN A 80 -12.41 -2.71 9.81
CA ASN A 80 -12.38 -2.81 8.34
C ASN A 80 -11.04 -2.33 7.76
N ALA A 81 -9.94 -2.70 8.41
CA ALA A 81 -8.60 -2.30 7.98
C ALA A 81 -8.34 -2.77 6.53
N PRO A 82 -7.71 -1.91 5.71
CA PRO A 82 -7.30 -2.32 4.37
C PRO A 82 -6.15 -3.32 4.44
N ARG A 83 -5.88 -3.96 3.33
CA ARG A 83 -4.66 -4.75 3.18
C ARG A 83 -3.50 -3.81 2.92
N ILE A 84 -2.31 -4.18 3.37
CA ILE A 84 -1.15 -3.30 3.26
C ILE A 84 -0.03 -3.99 2.53
N ILE A 85 0.51 -3.32 1.50
CA ILE A 85 1.73 -3.70 0.82
C ILE A 85 2.79 -2.67 1.19
N MET A 86 3.87 -3.15 1.81
CA MET A 86 5.00 -2.28 2.15
C MET A 86 5.92 -2.15 0.94
N LEU A 87 6.49 -0.98 0.77
CA LEU A 87 7.46 -0.70 -0.29
C LEU A 87 8.79 -0.23 0.32
N THR A 88 9.89 -0.70 -0.24
CA THR A 88 11.22 -0.26 0.18
C THR A 88 12.15 -0.12 -1.02
N THR A 89 13.19 0.71 -0.88
CA THR A 89 14.17 0.90 -1.96
C THR A 89 15.18 -0.24 -2.03
N PHE A 90 15.49 -0.86 -0.90
CA PHE A 90 16.46 -1.96 -0.85
C PHE A 90 16.32 -2.73 0.46
N ASP A 91 16.99 -3.87 0.53
CA ASP A 91 17.16 -4.68 1.73
C ASP A 91 15.83 -5.14 2.35
N LEU A 92 15.12 -5.97 1.58
CA LEU A 92 13.86 -6.54 2.03
C LEU A 92 13.99 -7.27 3.36
N ASP A 93 15.08 -8.01 3.57
CA ASP A 93 15.22 -8.89 4.72
C ASP A 93 15.17 -8.15 6.04
N GLU A 94 15.66 -6.91 6.06
CA GLU A 94 15.71 -6.12 7.29
C GLU A 94 14.35 -5.85 7.87
N TYR A 95 13.34 -5.64 7.01
CA TYR A 95 12.01 -5.18 7.44
C TYR A 95 10.91 -6.19 7.28
N VAL A 96 11.14 -7.27 6.51
CA VAL A 96 10.07 -8.22 6.19
C VAL A 96 9.42 -8.80 7.43
N PHE A 97 10.22 -9.26 8.37
CA PHE A 97 9.70 -9.89 9.57
C PHE A 97 8.83 -8.93 10.39
N GLU A 98 9.32 -7.72 10.62
CA GLU A 98 8.58 -6.71 11.37
C GLU A 98 7.29 -6.30 10.66
N ALA A 99 7.36 -6.16 9.33
CA ALA A 99 6.19 -5.80 8.53
C ALA A 99 5.11 -6.88 8.63
N LEU A 100 5.50 -8.15 8.56
CA LEU A 100 4.55 -9.26 8.68
C LEU A 100 3.94 -9.31 10.09
N GLU A 101 4.74 -9.11 11.12
CA GLU A 101 4.23 -9.05 12.49
C GLU A 101 3.24 -7.91 12.66
N ALA A 102 3.47 -6.79 11.99
CA ALA A 102 2.58 -5.64 12.06
C ALA A 102 1.26 -5.86 11.33
N GLY A 103 1.20 -6.85 10.44
CA GLY A 103 -0.01 -7.20 9.73
C GLY A 103 0.01 -6.92 8.22
N ALA A 104 1.17 -6.63 7.64
CA ALA A 104 1.28 -6.41 6.20
C ALA A 104 0.97 -7.68 5.43
N SER A 105 0.30 -7.54 4.29
CA SER A 105 -0.05 -8.64 3.39
C SER A 105 0.94 -8.81 2.24
N GLY A 106 1.80 -7.81 2.00
CA GLY A 106 2.79 -7.88 0.95
C GLY A 106 3.99 -6.98 1.25
N PHE A 107 5.09 -7.27 0.57
CA PHE A 107 6.32 -6.51 0.71
C PHE A 107 7.06 -6.52 -0.62
N LEU A 108 7.27 -5.35 -1.21
CA LEU A 108 7.88 -5.21 -2.54
C LEU A 108 8.98 -4.18 -2.54
N LEU A 109 9.87 -4.28 -3.53
CA LEU A 109 10.83 -3.23 -3.82
C LEU A 109 10.17 -2.13 -4.65
N LYS A 110 10.59 -0.89 -4.45
CA LYS A 110 10.05 0.25 -5.21
C LYS A 110 10.36 0.20 -6.69
N ASP A 111 11.39 -0.55 -7.10
CA ASP A 111 11.74 -0.73 -8.50
C ASP A 111 11.06 -1.94 -9.14
N THR A 112 10.09 -2.53 -8.45
CA THR A 112 9.27 -3.59 -9.02
C THR A 112 8.68 -3.12 -10.35
N PRO A 113 8.79 -3.94 -11.42
CA PRO A 113 8.22 -3.56 -12.72
C PRO A 113 6.73 -3.26 -12.61
N PRO A 114 6.23 -2.30 -13.42
CA PRO A 114 4.82 -1.87 -13.32
C PRO A 114 3.80 -3.01 -13.37
N GLN A 115 3.96 -3.96 -14.28
CA GLN A 115 3.02 -5.07 -14.38
C GLN A 115 3.02 -5.96 -13.13
N ASP A 116 4.18 -6.10 -12.49
CA ASP A 116 4.28 -6.90 -11.26
C ASP A 116 3.68 -6.16 -10.07
N LEU A 117 3.83 -4.84 -10.04
CA LEU A 117 3.18 -4.02 -9.01
C LEU A 117 1.66 -4.12 -9.13
N LEU A 118 1.12 -3.97 -10.35
CA LEU A 118 -0.31 -4.07 -10.58
C LEU A 118 -0.85 -5.45 -10.20
N ARG A 119 -0.10 -6.49 -10.53
CA ARG A 119 -0.47 -7.86 -10.17
C ARG A 119 -0.50 -8.04 -8.65
N ALA A 120 0.50 -7.52 -7.95
CA ALA A 120 0.56 -7.62 -6.49
C ALA A 120 -0.65 -6.94 -5.84
N VAL A 121 -1.02 -5.76 -6.33
CA VAL A 121 -2.19 -5.05 -5.82
C VAL A 121 -3.45 -5.89 -6.00
N ARG A 122 -3.65 -6.49 -7.16
CA ARG A 122 -4.83 -7.33 -7.42
C ARG A 122 -4.84 -8.58 -6.55
N VAL A 123 -3.71 -9.25 -6.41
CA VAL A 123 -3.60 -10.46 -5.58
C VAL A 123 -3.92 -10.15 -4.12
N VAL A 124 -3.35 -9.07 -3.61
CA VAL A 124 -3.57 -8.68 -2.21
C VAL A 124 -5.01 -8.21 -2.01
N ALA A 125 -5.58 -7.48 -2.96
CA ALA A 125 -6.97 -7.04 -2.88
C ALA A 125 -7.93 -8.23 -2.80
N ASP A 126 -7.58 -9.36 -3.42
CA ASP A 126 -8.38 -10.59 -3.38
C ASP A 126 -8.18 -11.39 -2.09
N GLY A 127 -7.37 -10.89 -1.17
CA GLY A 127 -7.18 -11.51 0.13
C GLY A 127 -5.96 -12.42 0.24
N GLU A 128 -5.14 -12.51 -0.80
CA GLU A 128 -3.94 -13.33 -0.78
C GLU A 128 -2.71 -12.51 -0.35
N ALA A 129 -1.71 -13.18 0.17
CA ALA A 129 -0.45 -12.53 0.52
C ALA A 129 0.48 -12.52 -0.69
N MET A 130 1.30 -11.48 -0.79
CA MET A 130 2.31 -11.34 -1.84
C MET A 130 3.65 -11.03 -1.16
N LEU A 131 4.43 -12.05 -0.91
CA LEU A 131 5.70 -11.96 -0.18
C LEU A 131 6.89 -12.36 -1.02
#